data_40482ce3c08fd31060213b0f6a9bc225
#
_entry.id   40482ce3c08fd31060213b0f6a9bc225
#
_cell.length_a   1.000
_cell.length_b   1.000
_cell.length_c   1.000
_cell.angle_alpha   90.00
_cell.angle_beta   90.00
_cell.angle_gamma   90.00
#
_symmetry.space_group_name_H-M   'P 1'
#
loop_
_entity.id
_entity.type
_entity.pdbx_description
1 polymer ?
#
loop_
_entity_poly.entity_id
_entity_poly.type
_entity_poly.pdbx_seq_one_letter_code
_entity_poly.pdbx_strand_id
1 'polypeptide(L)'
;MRLWPLSNDIKSKQFIKIFKRSDGEYESMIQRVYAGLRKLECGADITIATSKSQVSLIHNQLGCDVSVCVEPCRRDTFPAIVLATAYLHDVKGIAEDEVAVVCPVDPYVESDYFDALEKLGALAAAGGANLVLMGIEPTYPSEKYGYIIPTGREPVSGAEAFKEKPDAETAREYIKNGALWNGGVFAYKLGYVLSKAHELIDFEGYEDLYEKYGELEKISFDYAVVEKESRIQVMRFAGQWKDLGTWNTLTEAMGECFVGPAMLDETCSNVHVVNELDVPIVCMGLKDAVVSASPQGILVSDKERSGYIKPYVEKTDRKVMFAEKSWGDYKVIDVGQDSLTIKVTLKPGQKMNYHSHSRRDEVWTVIHGEGRVVIDGEARLVGVGDVVNMPAGCKHTIEALTELNVIEVQLGKDIDVRDKVKSKGGSDEEA
;
A
#
# COMPACT_ATOMS: atom_id res chain seq x y z
N MET A 1 0.47 -0.42 -10.98
CA MET A 1 0.24 0.50 -12.12
C MET A 1 -1.03 0.26 -12.93
N ARG A 2 -1.84 -0.78 -12.62
CA ARG A 2 -3.13 -1.02 -13.33
C ARG A 2 -4.23 -0.03 -12.97
N LEU A 3 -4.09 0.69 -11.84
CA LEU A 3 -5.00 1.75 -11.39
C LEU A 3 -4.39 3.15 -11.61
N TRP A 4 -3.47 3.28 -12.59
CA TRP A 4 -3.04 4.60 -13.00
C TRP A 4 -4.25 5.44 -13.49
N PRO A 5 -4.34 6.74 -13.16
CA PRO A 5 -3.33 7.61 -12.56
C PRO A 5 -3.37 7.70 -11.03
N LEU A 6 -4.27 7.00 -10.33
CA LEU A 6 -4.38 7.06 -8.85
C LEU A 6 -3.28 6.28 -8.14
N SER A 7 -2.74 5.22 -8.76
CA SER A 7 -1.63 4.45 -8.22
C SER A 7 -0.34 4.70 -8.99
N ASN A 8 0.76 4.83 -8.27
CA ASN A 8 2.11 4.96 -8.79
C ASN A 8 3.11 4.16 -7.94
N ASP A 9 4.40 4.34 -8.15
CA ASP A 9 5.45 3.62 -7.41
C ASP A 9 5.52 3.99 -5.92
N ILE A 10 4.92 5.13 -5.52
CA ILE A 10 4.85 5.59 -4.13
C ILE A 10 3.48 5.27 -3.52
N LYS A 11 2.39 5.68 -4.17
CA LYS A 11 1.01 5.46 -3.74
C LYS A 11 0.45 4.22 -4.42
N SER A 12 0.54 3.06 -3.76
CA SER A 12 -0.06 1.82 -4.24
C SER A 12 -1.57 1.76 -3.95
N LYS A 13 -2.27 0.80 -4.58
CA LYS A 13 -3.76 0.72 -4.61
C LYS A 13 -4.42 0.75 -3.23
N GLN A 14 -3.81 0.15 -2.23
CA GLN A 14 -4.36 0.07 -0.88
C GLN A 14 -4.50 1.41 -0.16
N PHE A 15 -3.86 2.47 -0.66
CA PHE A 15 -3.93 3.83 -0.09
C PHE A 15 -4.92 4.75 -0.81
N ILE A 16 -5.61 4.26 -1.85
CA ILE A 16 -6.59 5.07 -2.61
C ILE A 16 -7.89 5.15 -1.81
N LYS A 17 -8.35 6.36 -1.49
CA LYS A 17 -9.58 6.61 -0.74
C LYS A 17 -10.77 6.69 -1.70
N ILE A 18 -11.53 5.62 -1.82
CA ILE A 18 -12.67 5.51 -2.75
C ILE A 18 -13.88 4.81 -2.15
N PHE A 19 -13.76 4.23 -0.96
CA PHE A 19 -14.87 3.56 -0.29
C PHE A 19 -15.55 4.54 0.65
N LYS A 20 -16.84 4.81 0.41
CA LYS A 20 -17.62 5.73 1.22
C LYS A 20 -17.98 5.08 2.55
N ARG A 21 -17.67 5.76 3.63
CA ARG A 21 -18.05 5.40 5.00
C ARG A 21 -19.44 5.91 5.32
N SER A 22 -20.02 5.42 6.42
CA SER A 22 -21.34 5.85 6.91
C SER A 22 -21.39 7.33 7.32
N ASP A 23 -20.24 7.95 7.67
CA ASP A 23 -20.12 9.37 7.99
C ASP A 23 -19.98 10.27 6.74
N GLY A 24 -19.96 9.68 5.54
CA GLY A 24 -19.84 10.39 4.26
C GLY A 24 -18.40 10.57 3.77
N GLU A 25 -17.40 10.32 4.61
CA GLU A 25 -15.99 10.38 4.25
C GLU A 25 -15.55 9.16 3.44
N TYR A 26 -14.45 9.30 2.69
CA TYR A 26 -13.88 8.21 1.92
C TYR A 26 -12.70 7.56 2.64
N GLU A 27 -12.70 6.24 2.69
CA GLU A 27 -11.62 5.44 3.24
C GLU A 27 -10.87 4.64 2.16
N SER A 28 -9.64 4.26 2.47
CA SER A 28 -8.81 3.36 1.66
C SER A 28 -8.98 1.90 2.11
N MET A 29 -8.47 0.95 1.31
CA MET A 29 -8.48 -0.46 1.69
C MET A 29 -7.74 -0.72 2.99
N ILE A 30 -6.56 -0.12 3.19
CA ILE A 30 -5.80 -0.31 4.43
C ILE A 30 -6.56 0.22 5.66
N GLN A 31 -7.25 1.36 5.53
CA GLN A 31 -8.09 1.88 6.61
C GLN A 31 -9.25 0.95 6.93
N ARG A 32 -9.92 0.41 5.88
CA ARG A 32 -11.03 -0.53 6.02
C ARG A 32 -10.61 -1.83 6.68
N VAL A 33 -9.52 -2.45 6.21
CA VAL A 33 -8.99 -3.70 6.77
C VAL A 33 -8.52 -3.48 8.21
N TYR A 34 -7.75 -2.42 8.48
CA TYR A 34 -7.27 -2.10 9.83
C TYR A 34 -8.42 -1.86 10.80
N ALA A 35 -9.45 -1.09 10.39
CA ALA A 35 -10.63 -0.85 11.22
C ALA A 35 -11.44 -2.13 11.50
N GLY A 36 -11.51 -3.06 10.54
CA GLY A 36 -12.12 -4.37 10.72
C GLY A 36 -11.38 -5.23 11.73
N LEU A 37 -10.05 -5.32 11.59
CA LEU A 37 -9.20 -6.07 12.53
C LEU A 37 -9.26 -5.51 13.95
N ARG A 38 -9.33 -4.18 14.12
CA ARG A 38 -9.45 -3.52 15.43
C ARG A 38 -10.77 -3.80 16.14
N LYS A 39 -11.78 -4.32 15.46
CA LYS A 39 -13.08 -4.69 16.04
C LYS A 39 -13.14 -6.15 16.51
N LEU A 40 -12.12 -6.96 16.23
CA LEU A 40 -12.07 -8.34 16.65
C LEU A 40 -12.06 -8.44 18.20
N GLU A 41 -12.86 -9.34 18.73
CA GLU A 41 -13.02 -9.52 20.19
C GLU A 41 -11.80 -10.20 20.84
N CYS A 42 -10.99 -10.91 20.05
CA CYS A 42 -9.78 -11.59 20.54
C CYS A 42 -8.68 -10.63 21.02
N GLY A 43 -8.79 -9.32 20.75
CA GLY A 43 -7.81 -8.32 21.19
C GLY A 43 -6.42 -8.51 20.57
N ALA A 44 -6.36 -9.03 19.32
CA ALA A 44 -5.12 -9.29 18.61
C ALA A 44 -4.27 -8.03 18.40
N ASP A 45 -2.97 -8.14 18.60
CA ASP A 45 -2.00 -7.13 18.21
C ASP A 45 -1.85 -7.10 16.69
N ILE A 46 -1.85 -5.89 16.11
CA ILE A 46 -1.74 -5.70 14.67
C ILE A 46 -0.38 -5.10 14.33
N THR A 47 0.39 -5.77 13.49
CA THR A 47 1.65 -5.26 12.92
C THR A 47 1.55 -5.24 11.41
N ILE A 48 1.89 -4.11 10.79
CA ILE A 48 1.86 -3.93 9.34
C ILE A 48 3.25 -4.15 8.75
N ALA A 49 3.44 -5.22 7.98
CA ALA A 49 4.65 -5.44 7.21
C ALA A 49 4.60 -4.60 5.92
N THR A 50 5.63 -3.78 5.69
CA THR A 50 5.63 -2.83 4.57
C THR A 50 7.03 -2.39 4.15
N SER A 51 7.12 -1.73 2.99
CA SER A 51 8.36 -1.10 2.54
C SER A 51 8.54 0.30 3.14
N LYS A 52 9.79 0.73 3.27
CA LYS A 52 10.15 2.07 3.80
C LYS A 52 9.41 3.22 3.11
N SER A 53 9.14 3.12 1.80
CA SER A 53 8.44 4.17 1.04
C SER A 53 6.96 4.34 1.41
N GLN A 54 6.36 3.37 2.10
CA GLN A 54 4.93 3.37 2.44
C GLN A 54 4.67 3.75 3.91
N VAL A 55 5.67 3.78 4.76
CA VAL A 55 5.53 4.06 6.21
C VAL A 55 4.80 5.39 6.45
N SER A 56 5.19 6.46 5.74
CA SER A 56 4.53 7.77 5.88
C SER A 56 3.04 7.73 5.50
N LEU A 57 2.68 6.97 4.45
CA LEU A 57 1.28 6.80 4.04
C LEU A 57 0.47 6.03 5.08
N ILE A 58 1.07 5.00 5.70
CA ILE A 58 0.45 4.23 6.78
C ILE A 58 0.18 5.15 7.97
N HIS A 59 1.19 5.86 8.45
CA HIS A 59 1.04 6.79 9.58
C HIS A 59 0.05 7.92 9.28
N ASN A 60 0.02 8.46 8.05
CA ASN A 60 -0.94 9.48 7.66
C ASN A 60 -2.39 8.98 7.66
N GLN A 61 -2.62 7.70 7.37
CA GLN A 61 -3.96 7.13 7.26
C GLN A 61 -4.44 6.41 8.53
N LEU A 62 -3.54 5.84 9.31
CA LEU A 62 -3.87 5.00 10.47
C LEU A 62 -3.42 5.59 11.80
N GLY A 63 -2.54 6.62 11.80
CA GLY A 63 -1.93 7.20 13.00
C GLY A 63 -0.51 6.67 13.26
N CYS A 64 0.23 7.39 14.08
CA CYS A 64 1.65 7.07 14.37
C CYS A 64 1.84 5.90 15.35
N ASP A 65 0.78 5.53 16.10
CA ASP A 65 0.83 4.46 17.11
C ASP A 65 0.71 3.05 16.50
N VAL A 66 0.57 2.95 15.16
CA VAL A 66 0.47 1.67 14.47
C VAL A 66 1.83 0.98 14.44
N SER A 67 1.86 -0.30 14.88
CA SER A 67 3.07 -1.12 14.78
C SER A 67 3.41 -1.43 13.33
N VAL A 68 4.64 -1.15 12.92
CA VAL A 68 5.11 -1.34 11.54
C VAL A 68 6.41 -2.14 11.55
N CYS A 69 6.45 -3.24 10.78
CA CYS A 69 7.67 -3.96 10.42
C CYS A 69 8.09 -3.52 9.01
N VAL A 70 9.27 -2.91 8.89
CA VAL A 70 9.74 -2.32 7.63
C VAL A 70 10.74 -3.24 6.95
N GLU A 71 10.41 -3.73 5.75
CA GLU A 71 11.38 -4.45 4.91
C GLU A 71 12.42 -3.50 4.29
N PRO A 72 13.70 -3.83 4.29
CA PRO A 72 14.76 -2.98 3.71
C PRO A 72 14.64 -2.81 2.20
N CYS A 73 14.21 -3.87 1.51
CA CYS A 73 13.97 -3.89 0.06
C CYS A 73 12.95 -4.99 -0.29
N ARG A 74 12.40 -4.97 -1.50
CA ARG A 74 11.39 -5.96 -1.93
C ARG A 74 12.02 -7.31 -2.26
N ARG A 75 11.60 -8.38 -1.57
CA ARG A 75 12.06 -9.77 -1.74
C ARG A 75 10.93 -10.78 -1.87
N ASP A 76 9.70 -10.36 -2.22
CA ASP A 76 8.50 -11.18 -2.28
C ASP A 76 7.99 -11.61 -0.90
N THR A 77 6.93 -12.45 -0.85
CA THR A 77 6.14 -12.67 0.37
C THR A 77 6.83 -13.58 1.40
N PHE A 78 7.68 -14.54 1.01
CA PHE A 78 8.36 -15.39 1.99
C PHE A 78 9.33 -14.59 2.87
N PRO A 79 10.30 -13.84 2.34
CA PRO A 79 11.17 -13.03 3.18
C PRO A 79 10.43 -12.00 4.02
N ALA A 80 9.35 -11.40 3.48
CA ALA A 80 8.56 -10.41 4.22
C ALA A 80 7.83 -11.03 5.42
N ILE A 81 7.24 -12.22 5.26
CA ILE A 81 6.58 -12.95 6.33
C ILE A 81 7.59 -13.43 7.38
N VAL A 82 8.75 -13.93 6.96
CA VAL A 82 9.83 -14.34 7.87
C VAL A 82 10.34 -13.16 8.69
N LEU A 83 10.61 -12.02 8.05
CA LEU A 83 11.06 -10.81 8.74
C LEU A 83 10.03 -10.32 9.76
N ALA A 84 8.74 -10.31 9.37
CA ALA A 84 7.66 -9.93 10.28
C ALA A 84 7.52 -10.91 11.45
N THR A 85 7.68 -12.22 11.21
CA THR A 85 7.63 -13.25 12.27
C THR A 85 8.80 -13.10 13.24
N ALA A 86 10.02 -12.88 12.75
CA ALA A 86 11.20 -12.59 13.58
C ALA A 86 11.03 -11.28 14.36
N TYR A 87 10.45 -10.23 13.74
CA TYR A 87 10.13 -8.98 14.42
C TYR A 87 9.15 -9.19 15.59
N LEU A 88 8.08 -9.97 15.37
CA LEU A 88 7.11 -10.30 16.43
C LEU A 88 7.77 -11.05 17.58
N HIS A 89 8.65 -12.00 17.28
CA HIS A 89 9.35 -12.79 18.30
C HIS A 89 10.41 -11.97 19.02
N ASP A 90 11.41 -11.44 18.31
CA ASP A 90 12.61 -10.86 18.88
C ASP A 90 12.41 -9.43 19.42
N VAL A 91 11.58 -8.62 18.72
CA VAL A 91 11.38 -7.21 19.07
C VAL A 91 10.13 -7.00 19.93
N LYS A 92 9.03 -7.72 19.61
CA LYS A 92 7.79 -7.62 20.37
C LYS A 92 7.70 -8.61 21.54
N GLY A 93 8.60 -9.60 21.61
CA GLY A 93 8.63 -10.59 22.68
C GLY A 93 7.48 -11.60 22.62
N ILE A 94 6.88 -11.81 21.46
CA ILE A 94 5.79 -12.78 21.29
C ILE A 94 6.38 -14.20 21.31
N ALA A 95 5.78 -15.10 22.09
CA ALA A 95 6.27 -16.47 22.26
C ALA A 95 6.08 -17.29 20.96
N GLU A 96 6.93 -18.29 20.76
CA GLU A 96 6.91 -19.14 19.56
C GLU A 96 5.64 -19.97 19.41
N ASP A 97 4.94 -20.27 20.52
CA ASP A 97 3.69 -21.02 20.50
C ASP A 97 2.44 -20.16 20.24
N GLU A 98 2.61 -18.83 20.23
CA GLU A 98 1.56 -17.89 19.85
C GLU A 98 1.29 -17.93 18.35
N VAL A 99 0.05 -17.58 17.98
CA VAL A 99 -0.43 -17.64 16.60
C VAL A 99 -0.33 -16.30 15.92
N ALA A 100 0.28 -16.29 14.74
CA ALA A 100 0.17 -15.20 13.77
C ALA A 100 -0.85 -15.52 12.67
N VAL A 101 -1.69 -14.54 12.34
CA VAL A 101 -2.55 -14.56 11.16
C VAL A 101 -2.05 -13.51 10.19
N VAL A 102 -1.60 -13.95 9.02
CA VAL A 102 -1.16 -13.08 7.93
C VAL A 102 -2.31 -12.89 6.96
N CYS A 103 -2.67 -11.64 6.68
CA CYS A 103 -3.67 -11.31 5.67
C CYS A 103 -3.22 -10.12 4.81
N PRO A 104 -3.49 -10.15 3.49
CA PRO A 104 -3.23 -9.02 2.62
C PRO A 104 -4.20 -7.87 2.90
N VAL A 105 -3.77 -6.62 2.66
CA VAL A 105 -4.58 -5.41 2.87
C VAL A 105 -5.25 -4.89 1.59
N ASP A 106 -5.11 -5.62 0.50
CA ASP A 106 -5.52 -5.18 -0.84
C ASP A 106 -6.78 -5.84 -1.43
N PRO A 107 -7.42 -6.87 -0.82
CA PRO A 107 -8.73 -7.31 -1.26
C PRO A 107 -9.85 -6.45 -0.66
N TYR A 108 -10.95 -6.35 -1.39
CA TYR A 108 -12.21 -5.86 -0.84
C TYR A 108 -12.93 -7.01 -0.12
N VAL A 109 -13.26 -6.78 1.15
CA VAL A 109 -13.87 -7.77 2.03
C VAL A 109 -14.98 -7.13 2.87
N GLU A 110 -15.92 -7.94 3.36
CA GLU A 110 -16.98 -7.55 4.28
C GLU A 110 -16.71 -8.05 5.71
N SER A 111 -17.64 -7.79 6.65
CA SER A 111 -17.41 -8.07 8.09
C SER A 111 -17.17 -9.53 8.40
N ASP A 112 -17.81 -10.45 7.68
CA ASP A 112 -17.68 -11.91 7.83
C ASP A 112 -16.24 -12.42 7.56
N TYR A 113 -15.47 -11.67 6.79
CA TYR A 113 -14.05 -11.97 6.57
C TYR A 113 -13.24 -11.85 7.87
N PHE A 114 -13.51 -10.84 8.68
CA PHE A 114 -12.79 -10.64 9.94
C PHE A 114 -13.14 -11.73 10.97
N ASP A 115 -14.40 -12.12 11.05
CA ASP A 115 -14.84 -13.27 11.86
C ASP A 115 -14.18 -14.58 11.40
N ALA A 116 -13.94 -14.71 10.09
CA ALA A 116 -13.23 -15.85 9.54
C ALA A 116 -11.73 -15.83 9.90
N LEU A 117 -11.08 -14.66 9.96
CA LEU A 117 -9.68 -14.56 10.43
C LEU A 117 -9.53 -15.01 11.89
N GLU A 118 -10.47 -14.65 12.76
CA GLU A 118 -10.47 -15.09 14.17
C GLU A 118 -10.60 -16.61 14.25
N LYS A 119 -11.53 -17.22 13.50
CA LYS A 119 -11.68 -18.68 13.42
C LYS A 119 -10.44 -19.37 12.88
N LEU A 120 -9.79 -18.76 11.88
CA LEU A 120 -8.54 -19.27 11.29
C LEU A 120 -7.42 -19.32 12.35
N GLY A 121 -7.29 -18.25 13.15
CA GLY A 121 -6.35 -18.19 14.26
C GLY A 121 -6.63 -19.26 15.31
N ALA A 122 -7.90 -19.47 15.67
CA ALA A 122 -8.31 -20.51 16.62
C ALA A 122 -7.96 -21.93 16.11
N LEU A 123 -8.14 -22.21 14.82
CA LEU A 123 -7.74 -23.48 14.20
C LEU A 123 -6.24 -23.73 14.29
N ALA A 124 -5.42 -22.68 14.04
CA ALA A 124 -3.97 -22.78 14.17
C ALA A 124 -3.53 -23.00 15.62
N ALA A 125 -4.19 -22.33 16.57
CA ALA A 125 -3.95 -22.53 18.01
C ALA A 125 -4.24 -23.96 18.47
N ALA A 126 -5.27 -24.60 17.91
CA ALA A 126 -5.63 -25.99 18.22
C ALA A 126 -4.53 -27.01 17.79
N GLY A 127 -3.59 -26.63 16.92
CA GLY A 127 -2.40 -27.44 16.57
C GLY A 127 -2.70 -28.68 15.72
N GLY A 128 -3.83 -28.74 15.04
CA GLY A 128 -4.19 -29.82 14.13
C GLY A 128 -3.34 -29.86 12.85
N ALA A 129 -2.77 -28.73 12.47
CA ALA A 129 -1.90 -28.55 11.32
C ALA A 129 -0.74 -27.57 11.67
N ASN A 130 0.30 -27.55 10.85
CA ASN A 130 1.37 -26.58 10.94
C ASN A 130 0.98 -25.25 10.32
N LEU A 131 0.14 -25.31 9.29
CA LEU A 131 -0.34 -24.17 8.52
C LEU A 131 -1.85 -24.30 8.26
N VAL A 132 -2.60 -23.23 8.52
CA VAL A 132 -4.03 -23.14 8.19
C VAL A 132 -4.21 -22.06 7.14
N LEU A 133 -4.88 -22.40 6.04
CA LEU A 133 -5.16 -21.50 4.92
C LEU A 133 -6.63 -21.09 4.90
N MET A 134 -6.91 -19.87 4.50
CA MET A 134 -8.26 -19.47 4.09
C MET A 134 -8.42 -19.74 2.59
N GLY A 135 -9.26 -20.69 2.25
CA GLY A 135 -9.64 -20.99 0.88
C GLY A 135 -10.90 -20.24 0.48
N ILE A 136 -10.80 -19.35 -0.50
CA ILE A 136 -11.90 -18.52 -0.99
C ILE A 136 -12.74 -19.33 -2.00
N GLU A 137 -14.06 -19.36 -1.85
CA GLU A 137 -14.96 -20.00 -2.83
C GLU A 137 -14.88 -19.27 -4.19
N PRO A 138 -14.49 -19.99 -5.28
CA PRO A 138 -14.34 -19.37 -6.58
C PRO A 138 -15.68 -18.98 -7.19
N THR A 139 -15.78 -17.76 -7.72
CA THR A 139 -16.95 -17.28 -8.46
C THR A 139 -16.79 -17.38 -9.98
N TYR A 140 -15.57 -17.57 -10.47
CA TYR A 140 -15.23 -17.73 -11.89
C TYR A 140 -13.88 -18.46 -12.05
N PRO A 141 -13.57 -19.06 -13.23
CA PRO A 141 -12.29 -19.70 -13.47
C PRO A 141 -11.18 -18.65 -13.71
N SER A 142 -10.44 -18.30 -12.66
CA SER A 142 -9.35 -17.31 -12.73
C SER A 142 -8.03 -17.96 -13.08
N GLU A 143 -7.32 -17.41 -14.07
CA GLU A 143 -5.94 -17.76 -14.40
C GLU A 143 -4.90 -16.96 -13.57
N LYS A 144 -5.38 -16.09 -12.66
CA LYS A 144 -4.54 -15.15 -11.90
C LYS A 144 -4.26 -15.61 -10.47
N TYR A 145 -5.03 -16.57 -9.95
CA TYR A 145 -4.94 -17.05 -8.58
C TYR A 145 -4.37 -18.45 -8.50
N GLY A 146 -3.77 -18.76 -7.36
CA GLY A 146 -3.48 -20.12 -6.96
C GLY A 146 -4.76 -20.84 -6.52
N TYR A 147 -4.79 -22.15 -6.69
CA TYR A 147 -5.89 -23.03 -6.30
C TYR A 147 -5.44 -24.00 -5.22
N ILE A 148 -6.19 -24.09 -4.15
CA ILE A 148 -6.04 -25.10 -3.12
C ILE A 148 -6.99 -26.24 -3.45
N ILE A 149 -6.48 -27.45 -3.56
CA ILE A 149 -7.28 -28.67 -3.75
C ILE A 149 -7.52 -29.27 -2.37
N PRO A 150 -8.74 -29.15 -1.80
CA PRO A 150 -9.02 -29.69 -0.49
C PRO A 150 -9.27 -31.21 -0.55
N THR A 151 -8.99 -31.91 0.56
CA THR A 151 -9.28 -33.36 0.68
C THR A 151 -10.77 -33.69 0.82
N GLY A 152 -11.60 -32.69 1.12
CA GLY A 152 -13.05 -32.82 1.33
C GLY A 152 -13.81 -31.54 1.09
N ARG A 153 -15.13 -31.57 1.29
CA ARG A 153 -16.03 -30.43 1.14
C ARG A 153 -16.51 -29.84 2.46
N GLU A 154 -16.01 -30.35 3.56
CA GLU A 154 -16.29 -29.85 4.90
C GLU A 154 -15.82 -28.40 5.06
N PRO A 155 -16.39 -27.63 5.99
CA PRO A 155 -15.95 -26.25 6.25
C PRO A 155 -14.46 -26.13 6.55
N VAL A 156 -13.87 -27.17 7.17
CA VAL A 156 -12.43 -27.31 7.41
C VAL A 156 -12.00 -28.70 6.97
N SER A 157 -11.02 -28.79 6.10
CA SER A 157 -10.49 -30.06 5.60
C SER A 157 -8.97 -29.99 5.46
N GLY A 158 -8.30 -31.10 5.13
CA GLY A 158 -6.93 -31.07 4.69
C GLY A 158 -6.78 -30.47 3.30
N ALA A 159 -5.55 -30.15 2.90
CA ALA A 159 -5.21 -29.78 1.51
C ALA A 159 -4.42 -30.94 0.86
N GLU A 160 -4.86 -31.37 -0.31
CA GLU A 160 -4.19 -32.40 -1.11
C GLU A 160 -3.08 -31.83 -1.98
N ALA A 161 -3.32 -30.67 -2.58
CA ALA A 161 -2.38 -30.01 -3.47
C ALA A 161 -2.63 -28.50 -3.54
N PHE A 162 -1.58 -27.79 -3.93
CA PHE A 162 -1.62 -26.39 -4.33
C PHE A 162 -1.26 -26.28 -5.83
N LYS A 163 -1.97 -25.45 -6.59
CA LYS A 163 -1.78 -25.28 -8.02
C LYS A 163 -1.77 -23.80 -8.39
N GLU A 164 -0.64 -23.28 -8.77
CA GLU A 164 -0.47 -21.85 -9.07
C GLU A 164 -0.89 -21.56 -10.52
N LYS A 165 -1.76 -20.58 -10.70
CA LYS A 165 -2.19 -19.95 -11.97
C LYS A 165 -2.39 -20.92 -13.13
N PRO A 166 -3.36 -21.86 -13.05
CA PRO A 166 -3.70 -22.76 -14.14
C PRO A 166 -4.31 -21.98 -15.32
N ASP A 167 -4.37 -22.61 -16.49
CA ASP A 167 -5.18 -22.08 -17.59
C ASP A 167 -6.69 -22.17 -17.26
N ALA A 168 -7.51 -21.44 -18.06
CA ALA A 168 -8.96 -21.34 -17.80
C ALA A 168 -9.72 -22.67 -17.85
N GLU A 169 -9.26 -23.64 -18.64
CA GLU A 169 -9.89 -24.96 -18.74
C GLU A 169 -9.60 -25.79 -17.49
N THR A 170 -8.34 -25.84 -17.11
CA THR A 170 -7.88 -26.50 -15.87
C THR A 170 -8.52 -25.85 -14.65
N ALA A 171 -8.65 -24.52 -14.61
CA ALA A 171 -9.34 -23.80 -13.54
C ALA A 171 -10.81 -24.22 -13.40
N ARG A 172 -11.54 -24.40 -14.52
CA ARG A 172 -12.93 -24.90 -14.50
C ARG A 172 -13.02 -26.31 -13.90
N GLU A 173 -12.10 -27.18 -14.25
CA GLU A 173 -12.04 -28.54 -13.70
C GLU A 173 -11.76 -28.51 -12.19
N TYR A 174 -10.82 -27.68 -11.74
CA TYR A 174 -10.54 -27.53 -10.31
C TYR A 174 -11.76 -27.05 -9.53
N ILE A 175 -12.46 -26.02 -10.02
CA ILE A 175 -13.68 -25.50 -9.38
C ILE A 175 -14.77 -26.59 -9.31
N LYS A 176 -14.99 -27.34 -10.39
CA LYS A 176 -15.96 -28.42 -10.42
C LYS A 176 -15.66 -29.51 -9.38
N ASN A 177 -14.37 -29.72 -9.10
CA ASN A 177 -13.89 -30.68 -8.10
C ASN A 177 -13.82 -30.10 -6.68
N GLY A 178 -14.26 -28.83 -6.48
CA GLY A 178 -14.36 -28.19 -5.16
C GLY A 178 -13.10 -27.46 -4.71
N ALA A 179 -12.20 -27.16 -5.64
CA ALA A 179 -11.03 -26.34 -5.34
C ALA A 179 -11.40 -24.92 -4.91
N LEU A 180 -10.55 -24.30 -4.12
CA LEU A 180 -10.69 -22.95 -3.57
C LEU A 180 -9.57 -22.05 -4.10
N TRP A 181 -9.84 -20.76 -4.24
CA TRP A 181 -8.75 -19.83 -4.50
C TRP A 181 -7.87 -19.64 -3.26
N ASN A 182 -6.57 -19.52 -3.46
CA ASN A 182 -5.68 -19.05 -2.42
C ASN A 182 -5.79 -17.53 -2.28
N GLY A 183 -6.33 -17.08 -1.14
CA GLY A 183 -6.49 -15.66 -0.81
C GLY A 183 -5.23 -15.02 -0.24
N GLY A 184 -4.13 -15.77 -0.07
CA GLY A 184 -2.92 -15.28 0.59
C GLY A 184 -3.10 -15.06 2.10
N VAL A 185 -4.06 -15.76 2.71
CA VAL A 185 -4.35 -15.67 4.14
C VAL A 185 -3.88 -16.94 4.83
N PHE A 186 -2.97 -16.77 5.79
CA PHE A 186 -2.28 -17.85 6.49
C PHE A 186 -2.38 -17.68 8.00
N ALA A 187 -2.55 -18.77 8.75
CA ALA A 187 -2.38 -18.79 10.19
C ALA A 187 -1.43 -19.93 10.60
N TYR A 188 -0.51 -19.62 11.51
CA TYR A 188 0.54 -20.52 11.99
C TYR A 188 1.04 -20.10 13.36
N LYS A 189 1.70 -21.01 14.10
CA LYS A 189 2.47 -20.66 15.28
C LYS A 189 3.82 -20.06 14.88
N LEU A 190 4.28 -18.99 15.56
CA LEU A 190 5.51 -18.29 15.19
C LEU A 190 6.70 -19.24 15.01
N GLY A 191 6.90 -20.16 15.94
CA GLY A 191 8.00 -21.12 15.94
C GLY A 191 8.01 -22.02 14.70
N TYR A 192 6.86 -22.32 14.09
CA TYR A 192 6.82 -23.08 12.83
C TYR A 192 7.49 -22.31 11.69
N VAL A 193 7.13 -21.04 11.47
CA VAL A 193 7.72 -20.24 10.40
C VAL A 193 9.17 -19.89 10.68
N LEU A 194 9.55 -19.63 11.94
CA LEU A 194 10.95 -19.43 12.32
C LEU A 194 11.79 -20.68 12.04
N SER A 195 11.29 -21.88 12.40
CA SER A 195 11.96 -23.14 12.07
C SER A 195 12.14 -23.32 10.55
N LYS A 196 11.09 -23.07 9.76
CA LYS A 196 11.18 -23.14 8.28
C LYS A 196 12.12 -22.09 7.70
N ALA A 197 12.18 -20.91 8.31
CA ALA A 197 13.13 -19.88 7.90
C ALA A 197 14.58 -20.30 8.12
N HIS A 198 14.89 -20.88 9.29
CA HIS A 198 16.24 -21.42 9.58
C HIS A 198 16.65 -22.61 8.71
N GLU A 199 15.70 -23.37 8.15
CA GLU A 199 16.01 -24.40 7.14
C GLU A 199 16.48 -23.81 5.82
N LEU A 200 16.09 -22.57 5.49
CA LEU A 200 16.27 -21.94 4.18
C LEU A 200 17.20 -20.71 4.20
N ILE A 201 17.34 -20.07 5.35
CA ILE A 201 18.10 -18.82 5.54
C ILE A 201 18.98 -18.98 6.79
N ASP A 202 20.26 -18.62 6.66
CA ASP A 202 21.19 -18.58 7.79
C ASP A 202 21.14 -17.19 8.46
N PHE A 203 20.48 -17.10 9.63
CA PHE A 203 20.39 -15.88 10.44
C PHE A 203 20.27 -16.21 11.93
N GLU A 204 20.70 -15.28 12.79
CA GLU A 204 20.67 -15.46 14.26
C GLU A 204 19.43 -14.84 14.92
N GLY A 205 18.77 -13.86 14.28
CA GLY A 205 17.59 -13.17 14.78
C GLY A 205 17.20 -12.00 13.87
N TYR A 206 16.23 -11.18 14.31
CA TYR A 206 15.65 -10.11 13.52
C TYR A 206 16.69 -9.14 12.93
N GLU A 207 17.63 -8.65 13.75
CA GLU A 207 18.62 -7.65 13.31
C GLU A 207 19.57 -8.22 12.22
N ASP A 208 20.07 -9.44 12.42
CA ASP A 208 20.92 -10.12 11.45
C ASP A 208 20.17 -10.42 10.15
N LEU A 209 18.90 -10.87 10.26
CA LEU A 209 18.03 -11.07 9.11
C LEU A 209 17.76 -9.77 8.35
N TYR A 210 17.56 -8.66 9.07
CA TYR A 210 17.33 -7.33 8.49
C TYR A 210 18.55 -6.85 7.71
N GLU A 211 19.76 -7.03 8.23
CA GLU A 211 21.02 -6.67 7.55
C GLU A 211 21.24 -7.50 6.28
N LYS A 212 21.01 -8.81 6.36
CA LYS A 212 21.16 -9.76 5.23
C LYS A 212 19.98 -9.74 4.24
N TYR A 213 18.89 -9.03 4.55
CA TYR A 213 17.64 -9.11 3.79
C TYR A 213 17.81 -8.86 2.29
N GLY A 214 18.72 -7.97 1.92
CA GLY A 214 19.04 -7.65 0.52
C GLY A 214 19.62 -8.81 -0.28
N GLU A 215 20.14 -9.85 0.37
CA GLU A 215 20.77 -11.03 -0.24
C GLU A 215 19.79 -12.20 -0.41
N LEU A 216 18.62 -12.14 0.26
CA LEU A 216 17.64 -13.23 0.24
C LEU A 216 17.08 -13.45 -1.16
N GLU A 217 16.73 -14.69 -1.44
CA GLU A 217 16.04 -15.07 -2.67
C GLU A 217 14.65 -14.42 -2.75
N LYS A 218 14.27 -13.97 -3.94
CA LYS A 218 12.91 -13.50 -4.21
C LYS A 218 12.00 -14.68 -4.48
N ILE A 219 11.26 -15.09 -3.45
CA ILE A 219 10.36 -16.23 -3.54
C ILE A 219 9.07 -15.96 -2.76
N SER A 220 7.93 -16.42 -3.25
CA SER A 220 6.67 -16.31 -2.53
C SER A 220 6.61 -17.32 -1.38
N PHE A 221 5.78 -17.01 -0.38
CA PHE A 221 5.50 -17.91 0.74
C PHE A 221 4.85 -19.21 0.26
N ASP A 222 4.04 -19.11 -0.78
CA ASP A 222 3.40 -20.26 -1.40
C ASP A 222 4.42 -21.27 -1.92
N TYR A 223 5.39 -20.83 -2.71
CA TYR A 223 6.44 -21.70 -3.25
C TYR A 223 7.46 -22.17 -2.21
N ALA A 224 7.81 -21.31 -1.26
CA ALA A 224 8.79 -21.63 -0.25
C ALA A 224 8.26 -22.62 0.80
N VAL A 225 7.01 -22.46 1.22
CA VAL A 225 6.42 -23.14 2.37
C VAL A 225 5.17 -23.93 2.00
N VAL A 226 4.12 -23.28 1.45
CA VAL A 226 2.79 -23.91 1.29
C VAL A 226 2.84 -25.14 0.41
N GLU A 227 3.50 -25.09 -0.73
CA GLU A 227 3.59 -26.23 -1.66
C GLU A 227 4.35 -27.45 -1.10
N LYS A 228 5.19 -27.23 -0.09
CA LYS A 228 6.07 -28.26 0.50
C LYS A 228 5.55 -28.80 1.82
N GLU A 229 4.57 -28.13 2.43
CA GLU A 229 4.04 -28.54 3.73
C GLU A 229 2.95 -29.61 3.56
N SER A 230 3.05 -30.68 4.33
CA SER A 230 2.11 -31.81 4.29
C SER A 230 0.98 -31.71 5.33
N ARG A 231 1.23 -30.96 6.42
CA ARG A 231 0.26 -30.77 7.52
C ARG A 231 -0.47 -29.43 7.37
N ILE A 232 -1.31 -29.34 6.34
CA ILE A 232 -2.12 -28.17 6.04
C ILE A 232 -3.58 -28.45 6.32
N GLN A 233 -4.27 -27.49 6.93
CA GLN A 233 -5.73 -27.38 6.92
C GLN A 233 -6.15 -26.19 6.05
N VAL A 234 -7.29 -26.34 5.38
CA VAL A 234 -7.93 -25.26 4.65
C VAL A 234 -9.32 -25.03 5.22
N MET A 235 -9.60 -23.77 5.59
CA MET A 235 -10.94 -23.31 5.99
C MET A 235 -11.60 -22.63 4.81
N ARG A 236 -12.81 -23.08 4.45
CA ARG A 236 -13.61 -22.50 3.35
C ARG A 236 -14.19 -21.15 3.76
N PHE A 237 -14.08 -20.18 2.87
CA PHE A 237 -14.70 -18.87 3.02
C PHE A 237 -15.57 -18.57 1.79
N ALA A 238 -16.88 -18.44 2.03
CA ALA A 238 -17.88 -18.17 1.00
C ALA A 238 -18.38 -16.72 1.00
N GLY A 239 -17.78 -15.85 1.83
CA GLY A 239 -18.11 -14.43 1.89
C GLY A 239 -17.58 -13.63 0.71
N GLN A 240 -17.87 -12.34 0.71
CA GLN A 240 -17.39 -11.45 -0.34
C GLN A 240 -15.88 -11.24 -0.23
N TRP A 241 -15.18 -11.60 -1.30
CA TRP A 241 -13.76 -11.35 -1.47
C TRP A 241 -13.49 -10.97 -2.93
N LYS A 242 -12.89 -9.79 -3.16
CA LYS A 242 -12.57 -9.32 -4.51
C LYS A 242 -11.15 -8.74 -4.55
N ASP A 243 -10.32 -9.19 -5.49
CA ASP A 243 -9.08 -8.48 -5.84
C ASP A 243 -9.42 -7.27 -6.71
N LEU A 244 -9.18 -6.08 -6.18
CA LEU A 244 -9.38 -4.82 -6.88
C LEU A 244 -8.15 -4.43 -7.70
N GLY A 245 -7.70 -5.34 -8.54
CA GLY A 245 -6.47 -5.17 -9.33
C GLY A 245 -6.63 -4.37 -10.62
N THR A 246 -7.84 -4.07 -11.06
CA THR A 246 -8.17 -3.34 -12.29
C THR A 246 -9.27 -2.31 -12.04
N TRP A 247 -9.41 -1.34 -12.93
CA TRP A 247 -10.50 -0.36 -12.86
C TRP A 247 -11.88 -1.00 -12.90
N ASN A 248 -12.05 -2.07 -13.70
CA ASN A 248 -13.31 -2.78 -13.77
C ASN A 248 -13.71 -3.33 -12.39
N THR A 249 -12.83 -4.13 -11.76
CA THR A 249 -13.11 -4.70 -10.44
C THR A 249 -13.20 -3.65 -9.34
N LEU A 250 -12.44 -2.56 -9.44
CA LEU A 250 -12.49 -1.46 -8.48
C LEU A 250 -13.84 -0.73 -8.54
N THR A 251 -14.33 -0.41 -9.74
CA THR A 251 -15.59 0.31 -9.93
C THR A 251 -16.81 -0.52 -9.53
N GLU A 252 -16.73 -1.86 -9.57
CA GLU A 252 -17.77 -2.74 -9.04
C GLU A 252 -17.89 -2.70 -7.50
N ALA A 253 -16.82 -2.30 -6.81
CA ALA A 253 -16.80 -2.16 -5.35
C ALA A 253 -17.08 -0.74 -4.89
N MET A 254 -17.16 0.23 -5.80
CA MET A 254 -17.53 1.61 -5.47
C MET A 254 -19.02 1.70 -5.19
N GLY A 255 -19.39 2.33 -4.09
CA GLY A 255 -20.81 2.58 -3.73
C GLY A 255 -21.46 3.71 -4.53
N GLU A 256 -20.67 4.54 -5.22
CA GLU A 256 -21.14 5.70 -5.99
C GLU A 256 -20.47 5.75 -7.37
N CYS A 257 -21.16 6.36 -8.33
CA CYS A 257 -20.64 6.49 -9.70
C CYS A 257 -19.47 7.47 -9.81
N PHE A 258 -19.24 8.32 -8.81
CA PHE A 258 -18.10 9.24 -8.83
C PHE A 258 -17.57 9.56 -7.44
N VAL A 259 -16.28 9.88 -7.37
CA VAL A 259 -15.54 10.42 -6.22
C VAL A 259 -14.83 11.69 -6.69
N GLY A 260 -14.97 12.78 -5.92
CA GLY A 260 -14.44 14.09 -6.28
C GLY A 260 -15.39 14.90 -7.18
N PRO A 261 -14.98 16.11 -7.64
CA PRO A 261 -15.82 17.00 -8.43
C PRO A 261 -16.10 16.44 -9.83
N ALA A 262 -17.29 15.86 -10.00
CA ALA A 262 -17.74 15.28 -11.26
C ALA A 262 -19.24 15.44 -11.48
N MET A 263 -19.67 15.49 -12.74
CA MET A 263 -21.06 15.47 -13.16
C MET A 263 -21.23 14.48 -14.32
N LEU A 264 -22.23 13.62 -14.22
CA LEU A 264 -22.63 12.69 -15.27
C LEU A 264 -24.03 13.06 -15.73
N ASP A 265 -24.25 13.16 -17.05
CA ASP A 265 -25.59 13.38 -17.57
C ASP A 265 -26.42 12.08 -17.56
N GLU A 266 -27.73 12.22 -17.79
CA GLU A 266 -28.69 11.10 -17.80
C GLU A 266 -28.48 10.07 -18.92
N THR A 267 -27.67 10.41 -19.92
CA THR A 267 -27.33 9.52 -21.03
C THR A 267 -26.14 8.62 -20.74
N CYS A 268 -25.42 8.87 -19.66
CA CYS A 268 -24.34 8.01 -19.16
C CYS A 268 -24.89 6.71 -18.55
N SER A 269 -24.28 5.58 -18.86
CA SER A 269 -24.62 4.30 -18.28
C SER A 269 -23.38 3.50 -17.88
N ASN A 270 -23.35 2.96 -16.65
CA ASN A 270 -22.21 2.21 -16.11
C ASN A 270 -20.88 2.97 -16.20
N VAL A 271 -20.91 4.30 -15.96
CA VAL A 271 -19.74 5.17 -15.98
C VAL A 271 -19.30 5.47 -14.54
N HIS A 272 -18.00 5.38 -14.26
CA HIS A 272 -17.42 5.77 -12.97
C HIS A 272 -16.34 6.82 -13.17
N VAL A 273 -16.35 7.82 -12.29
CA VAL A 273 -15.38 8.92 -12.31
C VAL A 273 -14.67 8.99 -10.97
N VAL A 274 -13.33 9.01 -10.99
CA VAL A 274 -12.53 9.31 -9.80
C VAL A 274 -11.63 10.50 -10.10
N ASN A 275 -11.92 11.62 -9.47
CA ASN A 275 -11.26 12.89 -9.72
C ASN A 275 -10.57 13.43 -8.45
N GLU A 276 -9.25 13.36 -8.41
CA GLU A 276 -8.41 13.96 -7.35
C GLU A 276 -7.96 15.40 -7.69
N LEU A 277 -8.44 15.96 -8.82
CA LEU A 277 -8.13 17.34 -9.20
C LEU A 277 -9.19 18.32 -8.67
N ASP A 278 -8.80 19.59 -8.54
CA ASP A 278 -9.68 20.68 -8.10
C ASP A 278 -10.57 21.24 -9.24
N VAL A 279 -10.49 20.67 -10.44
CA VAL A 279 -11.30 21.05 -11.60
C VAL A 279 -12.40 20.01 -11.85
N PRO A 280 -13.65 20.40 -12.18
CA PRO A 280 -14.73 19.46 -12.40
C PRO A 280 -14.57 18.67 -13.69
N ILE A 281 -15.02 17.40 -13.66
CA ILE A 281 -15.15 16.54 -14.83
C ILE A 281 -16.62 16.44 -15.21
N VAL A 282 -16.97 16.69 -16.46
CA VAL A 282 -18.32 16.51 -17.00
C VAL A 282 -18.27 15.36 -18.02
N CYS A 283 -19.10 14.35 -17.80
CA CYS A 283 -19.24 13.20 -18.68
C CYS A 283 -20.63 13.19 -19.32
N MET A 284 -20.72 13.02 -20.63
CA MET A 284 -21.96 12.98 -21.38
C MET A 284 -21.93 11.83 -22.39
N GLY A 285 -23.00 11.04 -22.44
CA GLY A 285 -23.19 10.00 -23.45
C GLY A 285 -22.22 8.80 -23.36
N LEU A 286 -21.46 8.66 -22.27
CA LEU A 286 -20.51 7.57 -22.09
C LEU A 286 -21.22 6.28 -21.63
N LYS A 287 -20.66 5.14 -22.02
CA LYS A 287 -21.14 3.80 -21.59
C LYS A 287 -19.95 2.93 -21.21
N ASP A 288 -20.15 2.12 -20.17
CA ASP A 288 -19.17 1.12 -19.70
C ASP A 288 -17.75 1.69 -19.57
N ALA A 289 -17.64 2.91 -19.05
CA ALA A 289 -16.40 3.67 -19.05
C ALA A 289 -15.93 4.00 -17.63
N VAL A 290 -14.62 4.19 -17.50
CA VAL A 290 -13.98 4.80 -16.34
C VAL A 290 -13.23 6.04 -16.77
N VAL A 291 -13.42 7.13 -16.02
CA VAL A 291 -12.66 8.38 -16.14
C VAL A 291 -11.95 8.60 -14.81
N SER A 292 -10.64 8.69 -14.84
CA SER A 292 -9.86 8.95 -13.63
C SER A 292 -8.86 10.07 -13.86
N ALA A 293 -8.83 11.03 -12.96
CA ALA A 293 -7.92 12.16 -13.01
C ALA A 293 -7.21 12.36 -11.68
N SER A 294 -5.91 12.56 -11.74
CA SER A 294 -5.06 12.93 -10.60
C SER A 294 -3.94 13.84 -11.10
N PRO A 295 -3.12 14.43 -10.21
CA PRO A 295 -1.94 15.17 -10.65
C PRO A 295 -1.00 14.35 -11.55
N GLN A 296 -1.03 13.01 -11.45
CA GLN A 296 -0.21 12.11 -12.27
C GLN A 296 -0.67 11.99 -13.73
N GLY A 297 -1.93 12.31 -14.03
CA GLY A 297 -2.49 12.28 -15.37
C GLY A 297 -3.99 11.99 -15.40
N ILE A 298 -4.51 11.78 -16.61
CA ILE A 298 -5.93 11.51 -16.87
C ILE A 298 -6.06 10.22 -17.65
N LEU A 299 -6.93 9.33 -17.19
CA LEU A 299 -7.36 8.11 -17.87
C LEU A 299 -8.81 8.27 -18.33
N VAL A 300 -9.07 7.96 -19.57
CA VAL A 300 -10.42 7.69 -20.10
C VAL A 300 -10.37 6.34 -20.78
N SER A 301 -11.12 5.37 -20.30
CA SER A 301 -11.06 4.00 -20.80
C SER A 301 -12.41 3.31 -20.74
N ASP A 302 -12.66 2.41 -21.68
CA ASP A 302 -13.61 1.33 -21.47
C ASP A 302 -13.18 0.50 -20.26
N LYS A 303 -14.14 0.01 -19.45
CA LYS A 303 -13.85 -0.71 -18.20
C LYS A 303 -13.09 -2.02 -18.41
N GLU A 304 -13.47 -2.83 -19.40
CA GLU A 304 -12.80 -4.10 -19.69
C GLU A 304 -11.38 -3.85 -20.25
N ARG A 305 -11.25 -2.85 -21.12
CA ARG A 305 -9.96 -2.48 -21.71
C ARG A 305 -8.99 -1.90 -20.68
N SER A 306 -9.48 -1.35 -19.60
CA SER A 306 -8.66 -0.76 -18.53
C SER A 306 -7.63 -1.75 -17.92
N GLY A 307 -7.91 -3.05 -17.97
CA GLY A 307 -6.99 -4.09 -17.51
C GLY A 307 -5.66 -4.17 -18.29
N TYR A 308 -5.63 -3.62 -19.51
CA TYR A 308 -4.49 -3.64 -20.43
C TYR A 308 -3.69 -2.33 -20.47
N ILE A 309 -3.90 -1.43 -19.49
CA ILE A 309 -3.29 -0.10 -19.45
C ILE A 309 -1.76 -0.12 -19.29
N LYS A 310 -1.19 -1.15 -18.65
CA LYS A 310 0.22 -1.21 -18.24
C LYS A 310 1.23 -0.84 -19.35
N PRO A 311 1.16 -1.41 -20.56
CA PRO A 311 2.11 -1.07 -21.64
C PRO A 311 2.07 0.38 -22.11
N TYR A 312 0.93 1.06 -21.91
CA TYR A 312 0.77 2.48 -22.26
C TYR A 312 1.36 3.38 -21.19
N VAL A 313 1.07 3.09 -19.91
CA VAL A 313 1.63 3.82 -18.76
C VAL A 313 3.16 3.71 -18.71
N GLU A 314 3.71 2.55 -19.08
CA GLU A 314 5.17 2.35 -19.14
C GLU A 314 5.89 3.22 -20.17
N LYS A 315 5.15 3.76 -21.14
CA LYS A 315 5.65 4.69 -22.18
C LYS A 315 5.51 6.16 -21.78
N THR A 316 4.75 6.47 -20.73
CA THR A 316 4.59 7.85 -20.25
C THR A 316 5.77 8.26 -19.37
N ASP A 317 6.03 9.56 -19.27
CA ASP A 317 6.99 10.10 -18.31
C ASP A 317 6.51 9.78 -16.88
N ARG A 318 7.36 9.12 -16.09
CA ARG A 318 7.04 8.65 -14.75
C ARG A 318 7.40 9.66 -13.66
N LYS A 319 7.51 10.95 -13.97
CA LYS A 319 7.73 11.96 -12.93
C LYS A 319 6.60 11.89 -11.91
N VAL A 320 6.97 11.90 -10.64
CA VAL A 320 6.00 11.92 -9.54
C VAL A 320 5.46 13.32 -9.42
N MET A 321 4.19 13.51 -9.80
CA MET A 321 3.52 14.81 -9.80
C MET A 321 2.89 15.15 -8.44
N PHE A 322 2.73 14.17 -7.57
CA PHE A 322 2.22 14.34 -6.20
C PHE A 322 2.78 13.25 -5.29
N ALA A 323 3.18 13.60 -4.06
CA ALA A 323 3.52 12.63 -3.03
C ALA A 323 3.19 13.13 -1.63
N GLU A 324 2.63 12.24 -0.83
CA GLU A 324 2.47 12.42 0.61
C GLU A 324 3.76 12.02 1.34
N LYS A 325 4.14 12.80 2.34
CA LYS A 325 5.30 12.62 3.21
C LYS A 325 4.85 12.62 4.68
N SER A 326 5.74 12.28 5.60
CA SER A 326 5.47 12.39 7.04
C SER A 326 5.10 13.83 7.45
N TRP A 327 5.78 14.81 6.87
CA TRP A 327 5.58 16.23 7.18
C TRP A 327 4.39 16.87 6.45
N GLY A 328 3.77 16.24 5.47
CA GLY A 328 2.68 16.80 4.67
C GLY A 328 2.66 16.23 3.24
N ASP A 329 2.57 17.09 2.24
CA ASP A 329 2.59 16.68 0.85
C ASP A 329 3.23 17.72 -0.08
N TYR A 330 3.49 17.32 -1.32
CA TYR A 330 3.78 18.24 -2.40
C TYR A 330 3.05 17.87 -3.68
N LYS A 331 2.68 18.91 -4.45
CA LYS A 331 2.03 18.79 -5.77
C LYS A 331 2.82 19.58 -6.78
N VAL A 332 3.23 18.96 -7.87
CA VAL A 332 3.85 19.66 -9.01
C VAL A 332 2.77 20.48 -9.70
N ILE A 333 3.06 21.76 -9.92
CA ILE A 333 2.17 22.73 -10.57
C ILE A 333 2.60 22.97 -12.01
N ASP A 334 3.92 23.11 -12.23
CA ASP A 334 4.47 23.40 -13.57
C ASP A 334 5.81 22.70 -13.76
N VAL A 335 6.06 22.28 -15.00
CA VAL A 335 7.31 21.63 -15.41
C VAL A 335 7.84 22.36 -16.63
N GLY A 336 8.82 23.20 -16.45
CA GLY A 336 9.57 23.87 -17.51
C GLY A 336 10.78 23.08 -17.98
N GLN A 337 11.52 23.63 -18.95
CA GLN A 337 12.75 23.02 -19.43
C GLN A 337 13.87 23.07 -18.38
N ASP A 338 14.03 24.21 -17.70
CA ASP A 338 15.04 24.48 -16.69
C ASP A 338 14.40 24.92 -15.34
N SER A 339 13.14 24.54 -15.10
CA SER A 339 12.41 24.88 -13.88
C SER A 339 11.39 23.82 -13.51
N LEU A 340 11.11 23.72 -12.20
CA LEU A 340 10.02 22.92 -11.65
C LEU A 340 9.35 23.77 -10.56
N THR A 341 8.04 23.94 -10.64
CA THR A 341 7.26 24.62 -9.60
C THR A 341 6.39 23.60 -8.86
N ILE A 342 6.51 23.58 -7.54
CA ILE A 342 5.72 22.74 -6.68
C ILE A 342 5.00 23.56 -5.61
N LYS A 343 3.81 23.10 -5.22
CA LYS A 343 3.17 23.53 -3.98
C LYS A 343 3.49 22.50 -2.91
N VAL A 344 4.00 22.96 -1.80
CA VAL A 344 4.31 22.18 -0.61
C VAL A 344 3.34 22.56 0.50
N THR A 345 2.73 21.55 1.15
CA THR A 345 1.89 21.73 2.33
C THR A 345 2.53 21.00 3.51
N LEU A 346 2.83 21.70 4.60
CA LEU A 346 3.30 21.09 5.84
C LEU A 346 2.21 21.13 6.89
N LYS A 347 2.04 20.01 7.60
CA LYS A 347 1.14 19.91 8.76
C LYS A 347 1.73 20.69 9.95
N PRO A 348 0.90 21.24 10.86
CA PRO A 348 1.36 21.91 12.06
C PRO A 348 2.33 21.04 12.87
N GLY A 349 3.45 21.63 13.32
CA GLY A 349 4.49 20.94 14.08
C GLY A 349 5.40 20.02 13.27
N GLN A 350 5.19 19.90 11.96
CA GLN A 350 6.02 19.05 11.11
C GLN A 350 7.15 19.82 10.44
N LYS A 351 8.22 19.09 10.14
CA LYS A 351 9.48 19.66 9.62
C LYS A 351 10.03 18.84 8.47
N MET A 352 10.54 19.48 7.44
CA MET A 352 11.34 18.82 6.42
C MET A 352 12.71 18.40 6.97
N ASN A 353 13.31 17.35 6.41
CA ASN A 353 14.69 16.99 6.72
C ASN A 353 15.65 18.12 6.31
N TYR A 354 16.66 18.40 7.12
CA TYR A 354 17.73 19.33 6.76
C TYR A 354 18.56 18.78 5.60
N HIS A 355 18.64 19.50 4.47
CA HIS A 355 19.23 19.00 3.24
C HIS A 355 19.74 20.13 2.35
N SER A 356 20.44 19.75 1.29
CA SER A 356 20.88 20.66 0.22
C SER A 356 20.71 20.01 -1.15
N HIS A 357 20.79 20.82 -2.20
CA HIS A 357 20.79 20.42 -3.59
C HIS A 357 22.03 20.93 -4.29
N SER A 358 22.65 20.12 -5.13
CA SER A 358 23.90 20.48 -5.80
C SER A 358 23.71 21.08 -7.18
N ARG A 359 22.56 20.87 -7.83
CA ARG A 359 22.32 21.20 -9.24
C ARG A 359 21.17 22.16 -9.48
N ARG A 360 20.53 22.66 -8.41
CA ARG A 360 19.43 23.60 -8.53
C ARG A 360 19.43 24.65 -7.44
N ASP A 361 18.93 25.82 -7.78
CA ASP A 361 18.54 26.86 -6.83
C ASP A 361 17.08 26.66 -6.45
N GLU A 362 16.66 27.08 -5.28
CA GLU A 362 15.28 27.06 -4.84
C GLU A 362 14.83 28.45 -4.35
N VAL A 363 13.62 28.82 -4.76
CA VAL A 363 12.95 30.02 -4.28
C VAL A 363 11.63 29.59 -3.66
N TRP A 364 11.46 29.86 -2.39
CA TRP A 364 10.24 29.58 -1.64
C TRP A 364 9.45 30.86 -1.40
N THR A 365 8.14 30.81 -1.65
CA THR A 365 7.19 31.87 -1.29
C THR A 365 6.14 31.30 -0.37
N VAL A 366 6.04 31.83 0.84
CA VAL A 366 4.98 31.44 1.79
C VAL A 366 3.66 32.04 1.34
N ILE A 367 2.65 31.18 1.11
CA ILE A 367 1.31 31.61 0.66
C ILE A 367 0.21 31.41 1.71
N HIS A 368 0.49 30.65 2.77
CA HIS A 368 -0.42 30.44 3.90
C HIS A 368 0.37 30.00 5.13
N GLY A 369 -0.06 30.42 6.32
CA GLY A 369 0.47 29.98 7.60
C GLY A 369 1.77 30.66 8.00
N GLU A 370 2.36 30.12 9.07
CA GLU A 370 3.62 30.59 9.68
C GLU A 370 4.56 29.41 9.91
N GLY A 371 5.86 29.65 9.75
CA GLY A 371 6.88 28.64 9.93
C GLY A 371 8.20 29.20 10.40
N ARG A 372 9.16 28.30 10.61
CA ARG A 372 10.55 28.61 10.89
C ARG A 372 11.44 27.99 9.81
N VAL A 373 12.16 28.80 9.07
CA VAL A 373 13.15 28.33 8.11
C VAL A 373 14.54 28.36 8.74
N VAL A 374 15.36 27.35 8.43
CA VAL A 374 16.78 27.32 8.79
C VAL A 374 17.60 27.23 7.51
N ILE A 375 18.52 28.16 7.30
CA ILE A 375 19.39 28.27 6.13
C ILE A 375 20.83 28.33 6.62
N ASP A 376 21.67 27.37 6.21
CA ASP A 376 23.07 27.25 6.62
C ASP A 376 23.31 27.44 8.15
N GLY A 377 22.33 26.96 8.96
CA GLY A 377 22.35 27.02 10.41
C GLY A 377 21.68 28.27 11.01
N GLU A 378 21.31 29.26 10.22
CA GLU A 378 20.62 30.45 10.70
C GLU A 378 19.10 30.28 10.61
N ALA A 379 18.43 30.43 11.75
CA ALA A 379 16.98 30.29 11.85
C ALA A 379 16.27 31.64 11.80
N ARG A 380 15.15 31.71 11.03
CA ARG A 380 14.22 32.86 11.04
C ARG A 380 12.79 32.46 10.92
N LEU A 381 11.90 33.25 11.45
CA LEU A 381 10.45 33.08 11.24
C LEU A 381 10.08 33.55 9.84
N VAL A 382 9.09 32.89 9.26
CA VAL A 382 8.51 33.23 7.96
C VAL A 382 6.98 33.16 8.02
N GLY A 383 6.34 34.07 7.29
CA GLY A 383 4.90 34.13 7.16
C GLY A 383 4.47 34.49 5.74
N VAL A 384 3.15 34.67 5.55
CA VAL A 384 2.56 34.94 4.22
C VAL A 384 3.23 36.14 3.55
N GLY A 385 3.71 35.94 2.30
CA GLY A 385 4.40 36.93 1.49
C GLY A 385 5.92 36.92 1.62
N ASP A 386 6.47 36.18 2.59
CA ASP A 386 7.92 36.03 2.70
C ASP A 386 8.49 35.19 1.56
N VAL A 387 9.64 35.64 1.03
CA VAL A 387 10.41 34.95 0.00
C VAL A 387 11.77 34.51 0.57
N VAL A 388 12.11 33.26 0.29
CA VAL A 388 13.37 32.65 0.72
C VAL A 388 14.11 32.14 -0.51
N ASN A 389 15.33 32.68 -0.73
CA ASN A 389 16.19 32.26 -1.83
C ASN A 389 17.30 31.35 -1.30
N MET A 390 17.49 30.22 -1.93
CA MET A 390 18.45 29.19 -1.56
C MET A 390 19.24 28.77 -2.81
N PRO A 391 20.48 29.28 -2.99
CA PRO A 391 21.32 28.83 -4.09
C PRO A 391 21.76 27.38 -3.92
N ALA A 392 22.16 26.76 -5.02
CA ALA A 392 22.68 25.40 -5.02
C ALA A 392 23.81 25.25 -3.96
N GLY A 393 23.78 24.14 -3.22
CA GLY A 393 24.68 23.86 -2.10
C GLY A 393 24.22 24.39 -0.74
N CYS A 394 23.29 25.33 -0.69
CA CYS A 394 22.73 25.87 0.54
C CYS A 394 21.99 24.79 1.32
N LYS A 395 22.29 24.62 2.61
CA LYS A 395 21.59 23.67 3.49
C LYS A 395 20.37 24.33 4.08
N HIS A 396 19.21 23.68 3.96
CA HIS A 396 17.97 24.28 4.41
C HIS A 396 16.95 23.27 4.94
N THR A 397 16.01 23.78 5.73
CA THR A 397 14.80 23.09 6.19
C THR A 397 13.74 24.12 6.54
N ILE A 398 12.50 23.66 6.64
CA ILE A 398 11.39 24.47 7.15
C ILE A 398 10.55 23.63 8.10
N GLU A 399 10.13 24.26 9.20
CA GLU A 399 9.22 23.74 10.22
C GLU A 399 7.91 24.55 10.17
N ALA A 400 6.79 23.88 10.14
CA ALA A 400 5.47 24.51 10.17
C ALA A 400 5.05 24.78 11.62
N LEU A 401 4.77 26.03 11.99
CA LEU A 401 4.20 26.40 13.28
C LEU A 401 2.66 26.30 13.26
N THR A 402 2.08 26.63 12.12
CA THR A 402 0.66 26.37 11.78
C THR A 402 0.63 25.50 10.52
N GLU A 403 -0.53 25.17 9.95
CA GLU A 403 -0.55 24.64 8.59
C GLU A 403 0.15 25.63 7.66
N LEU A 404 1.17 25.17 6.94
CA LEU A 404 2.06 26.03 6.15
C LEU A 404 2.03 25.60 4.68
N ASN A 405 1.68 26.54 3.80
CA ASN A 405 1.72 26.33 2.36
C ASN A 405 2.80 27.19 1.72
N VAL A 406 3.65 26.56 0.93
CA VAL A 406 4.77 27.20 0.25
C VAL A 406 4.72 26.88 -1.26
N ILE A 407 4.92 27.89 -2.10
CA ILE A 407 5.26 27.68 -3.51
C ILE A 407 6.79 27.63 -3.59
N GLU A 408 7.30 26.52 -4.06
CA GLU A 408 8.70 26.27 -4.29
C GLU A 408 8.98 26.26 -5.78
N VAL A 409 9.84 27.15 -6.25
CA VAL A 409 10.35 27.19 -7.62
C VAL A 409 11.78 26.68 -7.60
N GLN A 410 12.02 25.58 -8.26
CA GLN A 410 13.35 25.00 -8.47
C GLN A 410 13.87 25.44 -9.84
N LEU A 411 15.09 25.94 -9.89
CA LEU A 411 15.74 26.47 -11.09
C LEU A 411 17.03 25.69 -11.34
N GLY A 412 17.14 25.03 -12.47
CA GLY A 412 18.31 24.24 -12.83
C GLY A 412 18.06 23.27 -13.97
N LYS A 413 19.11 22.69 -14.50
CA LYS A 413 19.05 21.64 -15.52
C LYS A 413 18.94 20.28 -14.87
N ASP A 414 18.13 19.40 -15.48
CA ASP A 414 17.95 18.00 -15.01
C ASP A 414 17.51 17.92 -13.54
N ILE A 415 16.47 18.68 -13.18
CA ILE A 415 15.92 18.68 -11.82
C ILE A 415 15.38 17.28 -11.49
N ASP A 416 16.00 16.61 -10.52
CA ASP A 416 15.68 15.24 -10.10
C ASP A 416 15.58 15.19 -8.56
N VAL A 417 14.61 14.47 -8.06
CA VAL A 417 14.41 14.22 -6.61
C VAL A 417 15.63 13.55 -5.95
N ARG A 418 16.48 12.88 -6.73
CA ARG A 418 17.73 12.25 -6.27
C ARG A 418 18.84 13.26 -6.00
N ASP A 419 18.72 14.49 -6.48
CA ASP A 419 19.63 15.59 -6.17
C ASP A 419 19.39 16.17 -4.75
N LYS A 420 19.13 15.29 -3.78
CA LYS A 420 18.92 15.64 -2.38
C LYS A 420 19.97 15.01 -1.50
N VAL A 421 20.89 15.83 -0.97
CA VAL A 421 21.91 15.39 -0.04
C VAL A 421 21.44 15.69 1.39
N LYS A 422 21.13 14.63 2.15
CA LYS A 422 20.79 14.75 3.57
C LYS A 422 22.05 15.11 4.37
N SER A 423 21.98 16.14 5.16
CA SER A 423 23.07 16.53 6.07
C SER A 423 22.87 15.89 7.44
N LYS A 424 23.89 15.19 7.96
CA LYS A 424 23.96 14.81 9.37
C LYS A 424 24.28 16.09 10.16
N GLY A 425 23.30 16.65 10.88
CA GLY A 425 23.56 17.83 11.69
C GLY A 425 22.32 18.67 11.94
N GLY A 426 21.49 18.20 12.81
CA GLY A 426 20.34 18.85 13.42
C GLY A 426 19.62 17.76 14.14
N SER A 427 19.85 17.64 15.45
CA SER A 427 19.20 16.73 16.42
C SER A 427 18.15 15.77 15.81
N ASP A 428 18.60 14.70 15.15
CA ASP A 428 17.85 13.48 14.95
C ASP A 428 18.27 12.52 16.08
N GLU A 429 17.94 12.89 17.29
CA GLU A 429 17.61 11.97 18.37
C GLU A 429 16.08 11.87 18.33
N GLU A 430 15.62 10.63 18.16
CA GLU A 430 14.23 10.14 18.29
C GLU A 430 13.28 10.43 17.10
N ALA A 431 13.13 9.43 16.19
CA ALA A 431 11.91 8.64 15.97
C ALA A 431 12.14 7.61 14.85
#